data_86c8a8c1ee01a74d87a1a122231eeece
#
_entry.id   86c8a8c1ee01a74d87a1a122231eeece
#
_cell.length_a   1.000
_cell.length_b   1.000
_cell.length_c   1.000
_cell.angle_alpha   90.00
_cell.angle_beta   90.00
_cell.angle_gamma   90.00
#
_symmetry.space_group_name_H-M   'P 1'
#
loop_
_entity.id
_entity.type
_entity.pdbx_description
1 polymer ?
#
loop_
_entity_poly.entity_id
_entity_poly.type
_entity_poly.pdbx_seq_one_letter_code
_entity_poly.pdbx_strand_id
1 'polypeptide(L)'
;MEGKATEVICSQHVLIYSWLLYQFARQVESRFVLHDNDAREVPDFYTYYNLQVAGGTRVAAALRLVNDIVEKESLAKDYNIYVFHGTDGDDWDTNGEETIPELRRMLTYANRVGITIAEHTYGSSGNTEVERYLKKSGLLEEKQELLRLDVMGEDADETRVIDGIRRLIS
;
A
#
# COMPACT_ATOMS: atom_id res chain seq x y z
N MET A 1 -5.81 -4.87 -10.86
CA MET A 1 -5.62 -5.97 -9.88
C MET A 1 -6.88 -6.79 -9.83
N GLU A 2 -6.82 -8.03 -10.20
CA GLU A 2 -7.97 -8.95 -10.28
C GLU A 2 -7.62 -10.32 -9.64
N GLY A 3 -8.65 -11.03 -9.17
CA GLY A 3 -8.52 -12.40 -8.71
C GLY A 3 -7.67 -12.57 -7.45
N LYS A 4 -6.77 -13.54 -7.47
CA LYS A 4 -6.00 -14.00 -6.30
C LYS A 4 -5.10 -12.92 -5.69
N ALA A 5 -4.47 -12.07 -6.49
CA ALA A 5 -3.64 -10.99 -5.99
C ALA A 5 -4.45 -10.03 -5.09
N THR A 6 -5.68 -9.67 -5.52
CA THR A 6 -6.60 -8.86 -4.70
C THR A 6 -6.96 -9.58 -3.40
N GLU A 7 -7.23 -10.88 -3.43
CA GLU A 7 -7.59 -11.67 -2.23
C GLU A 7 -6.44 -11.68 -1.22
N VAL A 8 -5.21 -11.87 -1.67
CA VAL A 8 -4.01 -11.88 -0.81
C VAL A 8 -3.79 -10.52 -0.16
N ILE A 9 -3.88 -9.43 -0.93
CA ILE A 9 -3.77 -8.06 -0.42
C ILE A 9 -4.89 -7.76 0.59
N CYS A 10 -6.14 -8.09 0.26
CA CYS A 10 -7.26 -7.91 1.19
C CYS A 10 -7.07 -8.71 2.48
N SER A 11 -6.60 -9.95 2.40
CA SER A 11 -6.31 -10.78 3.58
C SER A 11 -5.24 -10.12 4.46
N GLN A 12 -4.18 -9.60 3.86
CA GLN A 12 -3.13 -8.88 4.59
C GLN A 12 -3.69 -7.63 5.28
N HIS A 13 -4.49 -6.82 4.58
CA HIS A 13 -5.08 -5.60 5.13
C HIS A 13 -6.10 -5.92 6.24
N VAL A 14 -6.87 -7.01 6.15
CA VAL A 14 -7.73 -7.50 7.25
C VAL A 14 -6.91 -7.77 8.51
N LEU A 15 -5.78 -8.46 8.37
CA LEU A 15 -4.94 -8.82 9.51
C LEU A 15 -4.28 -7.58 10.12
N ILE A 16 -3.76 -6.66 9.31
CA ILE A 16 -3.18 -5.39 9.79
C ILE A 16 -4.26 -4.58 10.53
N TYR A 17 -5.43 -4.39 9.93
CA TYR A 17 -6.52 -3.63 10.52
C TYR A 17 -7.00 -4.24 11.85
N SER A 18 -7.22 -5.56 11.87
CA SER A 18 -7.65 -6.27 13.07
C SER A 18 -6.61 -6.18 14.20
N TRP A 19 -5.33 -6.32 13.86
CA TRP A 19 -4.23 -6.20 14.82
C TRP A 19 -4.15 -4.78 15.39
N LEU A 20 -4.25 -3.75 14.56
CA LEU A 20 -4.23 -2.35 15.00
C LEU A 20 -5.40 -2.05 15.95
N LEU A 21 -6.61 -2.50 15.61
CA LEU A 21 -7.79 -2.34 16.49
C LEU A 21 -7.62 -3.07 17.82
N TYR A 22 -7.06 -4.28 17.79
CA TYR A 22 -6.81 -5.05 19.02
C TYR A 22 -5.76 -4.38 19.89
N GLN A 23 -4.63 -3.96 19.30
CA GLN A 23 -3.50 -3.44 20.04
C GLN A 23 -3.72 -2.02 20.57
N PHE A 24 -4.36 -1.17 19.81
CA PHE A 24 -4.48 0.27 20.12
C PHE A 24 -5.92 0.73 20.38
N ALA A 25 -6.90 -0.14 20.21
CA ALA A 25 -8.31 0.10 20.52
C ALA A 25 -8.81 1.46 20.00
N ARG A 26 -9.15 2.40 20.91
CA ARG A 26 -9.72 3.71 20.58
C ARG A 26 -8.70 4.76 20.16
N GLN A 27 -7.42 4.41 20.06
CA GLN A 27 -6.33 5.34 19.71
C GLN A 27 -5.99 5.30 18.21
N VAL A 28 -6.71 4.50 17.43
CA VAL A 28 -6.52 4.37 15.99
C VAL A 28 -7.68 4.97 15.24
N GLU A 29 -7.39 5.88 14.33
CA GLU A 29 -8.28 6.30 13.25
C GLU A 29 -7.82 5.65 11.95
N SER A 30 -8.72 4.93 11.29
CA SER A 30 -8.40 4.21 10.05
C SER A 30 -9.15 4.83 8.88
N ARG A 31 -8.45 5.06 7.78
CA ARG A 31 -8.97 5.56 6.52
C ARG A 31 -8.72 4.52 5.42
N PHE A 32 -9.65 4.38 4.52
CA PHE A 32 -9.62 3.37 3.47
C PHE A 32 -9.73 4.02 2.09
N VAL A 33 -8.75 3.71 1.23
CA VAL A 33 -8.67 4.24 -0.13
C VAL A 33 -8.67 3.08 -1.11
N LEU A 34 -9.56 3.12 -2.08
CA LEU A 34 -9.54 2.25 -3.24
C LEU A 34 -8.98 3.02 -4.43
N HIS A 35 -8.21 2.35 -5.27
CA HIS A 35 -7.72 2.93 -6.51
C HIS A 35 -7.79 1.94 -7.67
N ASP A 36 -8.08 2.49 -8.81
CA ASP A 36 -7.93 1.90 -10.13
C ASP A 36 -7.18 2.91 -11.02
N ASN A 37 -7.80 3.48 -12.02
CA ASN A 37 -7.27 4.65 -12.76
C ASN A 37 -7.37 5.94 -11.94
N ASP A 38 -8.34 6.00 -11.03
CA ASP A 38 -8.56 7.07 -10.07
C ASP A 38 -8.53 6.51 -8.64
N ALA A 39 -8.42 7.39 -7.67
CA ALA A 39 -8.48 7.00 -6.26
C ALA A 39 -9.67 7.64 -5.56
N ARG A 40 -10.28 6.89 -4.65
CA ARG A 40 -11.38 7.38 -3.81
C ARG A 40 -11.29 6.85 -2.40
N GLU A 41 -11.61 7.70 -1.44
CA GLU A 41 -11.82 7.28 -0.06
C GLU A 41 -13.18 6.57 0.06
N VAL A 42 -13.22 5.50 0.86
CA VAL A 42 -14.45 4.78 1.20
C VAL A 42 -14.73 4.88 2.71
N PRO A 43 -16.03 4.84 3.12
CA PRO A 43 -16.40 5.23 4.47
C PRO A 43 -15.93 4.28 5.58
N ASP A 44 -15.70 3.00 5.24
CA ASP A 44 -15.40 1.98 6.23
C ASP A 44 -14.68 0.76 5.64
N PHE A 45 -14.18 -0.09 6.53
CA PHE A 45 -13.49 -1.32 6.17
C PHE A 45 -14.39 -2.32 5.42
N TYR A 46 -15.66 -2.40 5.77
CA TYR A 46 -16.61 -3.30 5.10
C TYR A 46 -16.77 -2.92 3.62
N THR A 47 -16.94 -1.65 3.35
CA THR A 47 -17.01 -1.11 1.97
C THR A 47 -15.70 -1.38 1.23
N TYR A 48 -14.55 -1.12 1.86
CA TYR A 48 -13.23 -1.40 1.29
C TYR A 48 -13.07 -2.88 0.91
N TYR A 49 -13.40 -3.78 1.81
CA TYR A 49 -13.24 -5.22 1.63
C TYR A 49 -14.15 -5.78 0.53
N ASN A 50 -15.39 -5.28 0.43
CA ASN A 50 -16.39 -5.80 -0.50
C ASN A 50 -16.34 -5.16 -1.90
N LEU A 51 -15.81 -3.95 -2.03
CA LEU A 51 -15.58 -3.33 -3.32
C LEU A 51 -14.27 -3.89 -3.91
N GLN A 52 -14.37 -5.05 -4.54
CA GLN A 52 -13.29 -5.57 -5.37
C GLN A 52 -13.16 -4.66 -6.60
N VAL A 53 -12.20 -3.74 -6.57
CA VAL A 53 -11.93 -2.86 -7.70
C VAL A 53 -11.08 -3.62 -8.69
N ALA A 54 -11.67 -3.92 -9.84
CA ALA A 54 -10.99 -4.55 -10.96
C ALA A 54 -10.65 -3.49 -12.01
N GLY A 55 -9.41 -3.47 -12.46
CA GLY A 55 -8.96 -2.71 -13.61
C GLY A 55 -8.10 -1.50 -13.27
N GLY A 56 -7.16 -1.18 -14.16
CA GLY A 56 -6.27 -0.03 -14.16
C GLY A 56 -5.43 0.16 -12.88
N THR A 57 -4.15 0.29 -13.05
CA THR A 57 -3.25 0.47 -11.91
C THR A 57 -2.56 1.81 -12.04
N ARG A 58 -3.02 2.79 -11.27
CA ARG A 58 -2.38 4.09 -11.15
C ARG A 58 -2.01 4.34 -9.68
N VAL A 59 -0.85 3.86 -9.29
CA VAL A 59 -0.35 3.96 -7.91
C VAL A 59 -0.25 5.41 -7.46
N ALA A 60 0.21 6.30 -8.33
CA ALA A 60 0.31 7.74 -8.05
C ALA A 60 -1.03 8.35 -7.61
N ALA A 61 -2.16 7.91 -8.16
CA ALA A 61 -3.48 8.43 -7.80
C ALA A 61 -3.82 8.14 -6.33
N ALA A 62 -3.53 6.93 -5.85
CA ALA A 62 -3.74 6.56 -4.46
C ALA A 62 -2.86 7.38 -3.51
N LEU A 63 -1.57 7.48 -3.80
CA LEU A 63 -0.61 8.22 -2.97
C LEU A 63 -0.97 9.70 -2.92
N ARG A 64 -1.35 10.30 -4.05
CA ARG A 64 -1.79 11.70 -4.15
C ARG A 64 -3.03 11.95 -3.29
N LEU A 65 -4.03 11.10 -3.39
CA LEU A 65 -5.24 11.25 -2.58
C LEU A 65 -4.94 11.18 -1.08
N VAL A 66 -4.11 10.24 -0.63
CA VAL A 66 -3.69 10.14 0.77
C VAL A 66 -2.93 11.39 1.20
N ASN A 67 -1.98 11.86 0.39
CA ASN A 67 -1.24 13.10 0.66
C ASN A 67 -2.18 14.30 0.82
N ASP A 68 -3.16 14.44 -0.09
CA ASP A 68 -4.12 15.55 -0.08
C ASP A 68 -5.03 15.49 1.16
N ILE A 69 -5.48 14.31 1.58
CA ILE A 69 -6.26 14.12 2.81
C ILE A 69 -5.44 14.55 4.03
N VAL A 70 -4.22 14.04 4.17
CA VAL A 70 -3.35 14.35 5.32
C VAL A 70 -3.04 15.83 5.41
N GLU A 71 -2.74 16.47 4.30
CA GLU A 71 -2.44 17.92 4.26
C GLU A 71 -3.68 18.77 4.53
N LYS A 72 -4.79 18.49 3.84
CA LYS A 72 -6.04 19.25 3.97
C LYS A 72 -6.59 19.21 5.40
N GLU A 73 -6.53 18.05 6.04
CA GLU A 73 -7.02 17.85 7.39
C GLU A 73 -5.94 18.07 8.46
N SER A 74 -4.70 18.36 8.06
CA SER A 74 -3.53 18.56 8.94
C SER A 74 -3.26 17.39 9.89
N LEU A 75 -3.53 16.15 9.45
CA LEU A 75 -3.52 14.96 10.29
C LEU A 75 -2.14 14.68 10.92
N ALA A 76 -1.06 15.00 10.24
CA ALA A 76 0.31 14.77 10.74
C ALA A 76 0.67 15.61 11.98
N LYS A 77 -0.17 16.60 12.37
CA LYS A 77 0.03 17.37 13.61
C LYS A 77 -0.46 16.60 14.84
N ASP A 78 -1.50 15.79 14.67
CA ASP A 78 -2.20 15.15 15.77
C ASP A 78 -2.01 13.64 15.81
N TYR A 79 -1.57 13.04 14.70
CA TYR A 79 -1.42 11.58 14.53
C TYR A 79 -0.05 11.18 14.04
N ASN A 80 0.39 10.01 14.48
CA ASN A 80 1.41 9.25 13.77
C ASN A 80 0.76 8.57 12.56
N ILE A 81 1.30 8.81 11.37
CA ILE A 81 0.72 8.35 10.10
C ILE A 81 1.40 7.07 9.64
N TYR A 82 0.62 6.02 9.46
CA TYR A 82 1.04 4.73 8.90
C TYR A 82 0.23 4.45 7.64
N VAL A 83 0.90 4.16 6.53
CA VAL A 83 0.25 3.89 5.25
C VAL A 83 0.60 2.48 4.80
N PHE A 84 -0.40 1.68 4.47
CA PHE A 84 -0.24 0.35 3.90
C PHE A 84 -0.89 0.32 2.52
N HIS A 85 -0.06 0.11 1.50
CA HIS A 85 -0.48 0.09 0.10
C HIS A 85 -0.28 -1.31 -0.48
N GLY A 86 -1.31 -1.83 -1.15
CA GLY A 86 -1.27 -3.11 -1.84
C GLY A 86 -1.49 -2.94 -3.34
N THR A 87 -0.70 -3.64 -4.15
CA THR A 87 -0.77 -3.64 -5.62
C THR A 87 -0.36 -5.01 -6.18
N ASP A 88 -0.74 -5.31 -7.42
CA ASP A 88 -0.20 -6.45 -8.17
C ASP A 88 1.15 -6.13 -8.84
N GLY A 89 1.57 -4.88 -8.73
CA GLY A 89 2.86 -4.42 -9.23
C GLY A 89 2.83 -3.81 -10.62
N ASP A 90 1.71 -3.91 -11.33
CA ASP A 90 1.53 -3.22 -12.60
C ASP A 90 1.25 -1.74 -12.34
N ASP A 91 1.82 -0.86 -13.16
CA ASP A 91 1.55 0.58 -13.09
C ASP A 91 1.66 1.22 -14.49
N TRP A 92 0.72 2.09 -14.80
CA TRP A 92 0.78 2.92 -16.00
C TRP A 92 1.98 3.86 -16.00
N ASP A 93 2.40 4.30 -14.83
CA ASP A 93 3.62 5.07 -14.60
C ASP A 93 4.84 4.14 -14.58
N THR A 94 5.17 3.57 -15.73
CA THR A 94 6.19 2.52 -15.86
C THR A 94 7.58 2.89 -15.34
N ASN A 95 7.87 4.18 -15.18
CA ASN A 95 9.16 4.68 -14.69
C ASN A 95 9.07 5.33 -13.31
N GLY A 96 7.86 5.45 -12.72
CA GLY A 96 7.66 6.11 -11.45
C GLY A 96 7.75 7.63 -11.48
N GLU A 97 7.55 8.26 -12.65
CA GLU A 97 7.68 9.71 -12.82
C GLU A 97 6.62 10.49 -12.04
N GLU A 98 5.43 9.93 -11.88
CA GLU A 98 4.36 10.48 -11.02
C GLU A 98 4.43 9.89 -9.60
N THR A 99 4.69 8.58 -9.48
CA THR A 99 4.60 7.83 -8.23
C THR A 99 5.71 8.20 -7.25
N ILE A 100 6.96 8.30 -7.72
CA ILE A 100 8.11 8.60 -6.85
C ILE A 100 8.01 9.97 -6.19
N PRO A 101 7.64 11.07 -6.89
CA PRO A 101 7.40 12.36 -6.24
C PRO A 101 6.32 12.33 -5.16
N GLU A 102 5.19 11.65 -5.40
CA GLU A 102 4.12 11.51 -4.40
C GLU A 102 4.58 10.67 -3.20
N LEU A 103 5.36 9.62 -3.43
CA LEU A 103 5.93 8.83 -2.36
C LEU A 103 6.94 9.65 -1.53
N ARG A 104 7.80 10.44 -2.17
CA ARG A 104 8.71 11.37 -1.47
C ARG A 104 7.95 12.38 -0.61
N ARG A 105 6.84 12.94 -1.14
CA ARG A 105 5.94 13.83 -0.40
C ARG A 105 5.38 13.12 0.85
N MET A 106 4.88 11.89 0.70
CA MET A 106 4.37 11.07 1.80
C MET A 106 5.42 10.81 2.89
N LEU A 107 6.65 10.50 2.50
CA LEU A 107 7.76 10.23 3.41
C LEU A 107 8.24 11.46 4.21
N THR A 108 7.72 12.65 3.93
CA THR A 108 8.00 13.84 4.76
C THR A 108 7.21 13.88 6.06
N TYR A 109 6.07 13.20 6.11
CA TYR A 109 5.18 13.20 7.26
C TYR A 109 4.85 11.81 7.81
N ALA A 110 4.92 10.76 7.00
CA ALA A 110 4.57 9.40 7.41
C ALA A 110 5.61 8.82 8.37
N ASN A 111 5.14 8.14 9.41
CA ASN A 111 5.99 7.39 10.33
C ASN A 111 6.40 6.03 9.75
N ARG A 112 5.56 5.47 8.88
CA ARG A 112 5.88 4.27 8.11
C ARG A 112 4.99 4.20 6.85
N VAL A 113 5.60 3.78 5.76
CA VAL A 113 4.92 3.39 4.52
C VAL A 113 5.31 1.96 4.19
N GLY A 114 4.34 1.07 4.19
CA GLY A 114 4.49 -0.33 3.79
C GLY A 114 3.84 -0.55 2.42
N ILE A 115 4.61 -1.04 1.46
CA ILE A 115 4.11 -1.40 0.13
C ILE A 115 4.18 -2.91 -0.02
N THR A 116 3.07 -3.53 -0.39
CA THR A 116 2.99 -4.95 -0.72
C THR A 116 2.68 -5.12 -2.20
N ILE A 117 3.49 -5.93 -2.87
CA ILE A 117 3.25 -6.38 -4.23
C ILE A 117 2.84 -7.85 -4.19
N ALA A 118 1.65 -8.17 -4.71
CA ALA A 118 1.19 -9.53 -4.91
C ALA A 118 1.30 -9.87 -6.42
N GLU A 119 2.40 -10.52 -6.79
CA GLU A 119 2.71 -10.84 -8.19
C GLU A 119 1.86 -11.99 -8.73
N HIS A 120 1.42 -11.88 -9.98
CA HIS A 120 0.78 -12.99 -10.68
C HIS A 120 1.75 -14.15 -10.94
N THR A 121 1.30 -15.38 -10.70
CA THR A 121 2.11 -16.61 -10.87
C THR A 121 2.58 -16.82 -12.31
N TYR A 122 1.88 -16.28 -13.29
CA TYR A 122 2.15 -16.46 -14.73
C TYR A 122 2.80 -15.24 -15.41
N GLY A 123 3.19 -14.23 -14.67
CA GLY A 123 3.92 -13.06 -15.18
C GLY A 123 5.41 -13.20 -14.83
N SER A 124 6.27 -12.92 -15.76
CA SER A 124 7.74 -12.99 -15.66
C SER A 124 8.29 -12.79 -14.24
N SER A 125 8.93 -13.81 -13.72
CA SER A 125 9.60 -13.86 -12.43
C SER A 125 10.39 -12.58 -12.10
N GLY A 126 9.84 -11.78 -11.18
CA GLY A 126 10.58 -10.78 -10.41
C GLY A 126 11.00 -9.57 -11.22
N ASN A 127 10.09 -8.65 -11.44
CA ASN A 127 10.35 -7.23 -11.73
C ASN A 127 9.10 -6.55 -12.30
N THR A 128 8.10 -6.41 -11.48
CA THR A 128 6.94 -5.56 -11.80
C THR A 128 7.40 -4.10 -11.98
N GLU A 129 6.58 -3.28 -12.65
CA GLU A 129 6.87 -1.86 -12.82
C GLU A 129 7.13 -1.17 -11.49
N VAL A 130 6.25 -1.42 -10.51
CA VAL A 130 6.34 -0.82 -9.16
C VAL A 130 7.63 -1.22 -8.47
N GLU A 131 8.00 -2.50 -8.46
CA GLU A 131 9.24 -2.96 -7.85
C GLU A 131 10.46 -2.34 -8.52
N ARG A 132 10.47 -2.32 -9.86
CA ARG A 132 11.58 -1.80 -10.65
C ARG A 132 11.86 -0.32 -10.38
N TYR A 133 10.83 0.55 -10.43
CA TYR A 133 11.07 1.97 -10.21
C TYR A 133 11.34 2.30 -8.74
N LEU A 134 10.76 1.57 -7.78
CA LEU A 134 11.10 1.73 -6.37
C LEU A 134 12.58 1.41 -6.10
N LYS A 135 13.09 0.29 -6.60
CA LYS A 135 14.51 -0.06 -6.49
C LYS A 135 15.41 0.96 -7.19
N LYS A 136 15.06 1.37 -8.42
CA LYS A 136 15.82 2.35 -9.20
C LYS A 136 15.87 3.74 -8.53
N SER A 137 14.83 4.11 -7.79
CA SER A 137 14.76 5.42 -7.13
C SER A 137 15.75 5.60 -5.97
N GLY A 138 16.28 4.50 -5.43
CA GLY A 138 17.12 4.49 -4.23
C GLY A 138 16.37 4.75 -2.91
N LEU A 139 15.04 4.97 -2.96
CA LEU A 139 14.25 5.30 -1.76
C LEU A 139 14.23 4.20 -0.71
N LEU A 140 14.28 2.93 -1.14
CA LEU A 140 14.27 1.79 -0.22
C LEU A 140 15.50 1.75 0.67
N GLU A 141 16.67 2.18 0.15
CA GLU A 141 17.91 2.29 0.91
C GLU A 141 18.00 3.62 1.66
N GLU A 142 17.66 4.74 1.00
CA GLU A 142 17.73 6.09 1.57
C GLU A 142 16.76 6.27 2.74
N LYS A 143 15.57 5.66 2.66
CA LYS A 143 14.46 5.79 3.63
C LYS A 143 14.08 4.45 4.26
N GLN A 144 15.04 3.55 4.44
CA GLN A 144 14.79 2.20 4.96
C GLN A 144 14.05 2.17 6.32
N GLU A 145 14.17 3.22 7.13
CA GLU A 145 13.46 3.33 8.41
C GLU A 145 11.97 3.71 8.24
N LEU A 146 11.59 4.28 7.10
CA LEU A 146 10.25 4.78 6.84
C LEU A 146 9.52 3.99 5.75
N LEU A 147 10.24 3.47 4.75
CA LEU A 147 9.68 2.77 3.60
C LEU A 147 10.06 1.30 3.63
N ARG A 148 9.05 0.45 3.57
CA ARG A 148 9.21 -1.00 3.50
C ARG A 148 8.50 -1.55 2.26
N LEU A 149 9.13 -2.52 1.63
CA LEU A 149 8.57 -3.27 0.49
C LEU A 149 8.54 -4.76 0.84
N ASP A 150 7.40 -5.38 0.59
CA ASP A 150 7.26 -6.83 0.58
C ASP A 150 6.70 -7.31 -0.76
N VAL A 151 7.34 -8.28 -1.38
CA VAL A 151 6.91 -8.87 -2.64
C VAL A 151 6.57 -10.32 -2.38
N MET A 152 5.34 -10.74 -2.73
CA MET A 152 4.87 -12.11 -2.56
C MET A 152 4.09 -12.57 -3.79
N GLY A 153 3.98 -13.88 -4.01
CA GLY A 153 3.12 -14.43 -5.06
C GLY A 153 1.64 -14.32 -4.70
N GLU A 154 0.79 -14.31 -5.70
CA GLU A 154 -0.68 -14.33 -5.52
C GLU A 154 -1.21 -15.62 -4.88
N ASP A 155 -0.36 -16.66 -4.75
CA ASP A 155 -0.61 -17.92 -4.08
C ASP A 155 -0.06 -17.98 -2.64
N ALA A 156 0.38 -16.83 -2.10
CA ALA A 156 0.90 -16.74 -0.75
C ALA A 156 -0.08 -17.28 0.29
N ASP A 157 0.40 -18.21 1.11
CA ASP A 157 -0.36 -18.74 2.23
C ASP A 157 -0.41 -17.77 3.42
N GLU A 158 -1.20 -18.09 4.42
CA GLU A 158 -1.36 -17.27 5.62
C GLU A 158 -0.03 -17.00 6.34
N THR A 159 0.87 -17.98 6.39
CA THR A 159 2.19 -17.83 7.01
C THR A 159 3.02 -16.79 6.28
N ARG A 160 3.03 -16.85 4.94
CA ARG A 160 3.75 -15.88 4.11
C ARG A 160 3.16 -14.46 4.24
N VAL A 161 1.83 -14.35 4.33
CA VAL A 161 1.13 -13.07 4.54
C VAL A 161 1.54 -12.46 5.90
N ILE A 162 1.55 -13.26 6.97
CA ILE A 162 1.97 -12.81 8.31
C ILE A 162 3.44 -12.36 8.30
N ASP A 163 4.33 -13.09 7.63
CA ASP A 163 5.72 -12.70 7.51
C ASP A 163 5.90 -11.39 6.73
N GLY A 164 5.07 -11.18 5.70
CA GLY A 164 4.99 -9.90 4.98
C GLY A 164 4.59 -8.75 5.92
N ILE A 165 3.55 -8.92 6.73
CA ILE A 165 3.14 -7.92 7.73
C ILE A 165 4.31 -7.58 8.66
N ARG A 166 5.00 -8.57 9.19
CA ARG A 166 6.17 -8.35 10.07
C ARG A 166 7.24 -7.50 9.39
N ARG A 167 7.54 -7.73 8.12
CA ARG A 167 8.50 -6.93 7.34
C ARG A 167 8.06 -5.48 7.18
N LEU A 168 6.77 -5.24 7.01
CA LEU A 168 6.23 -3.90 6.82
C LEU A 168 6.24 -3.07 8.11
N ILE A 169 6.05 -3.70 9.27
CA ILE A 169 5.89 -3.00 10.56
C ILE A 169 7.14 -2.98 11.43
N SER A 170 8.13 -3.84 11.16
CA SER A 170 9.37 -3.94 11.98
C SER A 170 10.41 -2.87 11.68
#